data_5059a1063291d1f38d00fee8e1b1497f
#
_entry.id   5059a1063291d1f38d00fee8e1b1497f
#
_cell.length_a   1.000
_cell.length_b   1.000
_cell.length_c   1.000
_cell.angle_alpha   90.00
_cell.angle_beta   90.00
_cell.angle_gamma   90.00
#
_symmetry.space_group_name_H-M   'P 1'
#
loop_
_entity.id
_entity.type
_entity.pdbx_description
1 polymer ?
#
loop_
_entity_poly.entity_id
_entity_poly.type
_entity_poly.pdbx_seq_one_letter_code
_entity_poly.pdbx_strand_id
1 'polypeptide(L)'
;MLYFFKIFDKKIIMNYNISQLSNISDTNKITLRSWEERYNFLVAERTKTNIRLYTKDDLICAINTKALLSEKIKISSISKKSHTDIQKLVDDKFKDKDNTNPQIFIARILRSALNYDRDLFDATIYLGFTKFGLYEFYLNIMFPS
;
A
#
# COMPACT_ATOMS: atom_id res chain seq x y z
N MET A 1 6.59 -13.26 -3.16
CA MET A 1 7.62 -13.57 -2.15
C MET A 1 8.89 -12.73 -2.26
N LEU A 2 9.38 -12.43 -3.45
CA LEU A 2 10.50 -11.48 -3.64
C LEU A 2 10.23 -10.09 -3.01
N TYR A 3 8.99 -9.62 -3.02
CA TYR A 3 8.59 -8.38 -2.36
C TYR A 3 8.69 -8.46 -0.83
N PHE A 4 8.28 -9.58 -0.23
CA PHE A 4 8.39 -9.80 1.21
C PHE A 4 9.83 -9.86 1.66
N PHE A 5 10.72 -10.57 0.95
CA PHE A 5 12.15 -10.61 1.25
C PHE A 5 12.80 -9.23 1.14
N LYS A 6 12.45 -8.43 0.13
CA LYS A 6 12.96 -7.06 -0.01
C LYS A 6 12.53 -6.13 1.11
N ILE A 7 11.35 -6.36 1.72
CA ILE A 7 10.87 -5.61 2.87
C ILE A 7 11.61 -6.03 4.15
N PHE A 8 11.85 -7.33 4.34
CA PHE A 8 12.53 -7.86 5.53
C PHE A 8 14.02 -7.53 5.58
N ASP A 9 14.72 -7.53 4.46
CA ASP A 9 16.16 -7.18 4.40
C ASP A 9 16.44 -5.69 4.70
N LYS A 10 15.41 -4.85 4.71
CA LYS A 10 15.55 -3.41 4.91
C LYS A 10 15.09 -2.92 6.29
N LYS A 11 15.20 -3.74 7.30
CA LYS A 11 14.86 -3.41 8.71
C LYS A 11 15.50 -2.11 9.24
N ILE A 12 16.49 -1.55 8.55
CA ILE A 12 17.29 -0.40 8.98
C ILE A 12 16.96 0.88 8.17
N ILE A 13 16.20 0.80 7.08
CA ILE A 13 15.93 1.96 6.25
C ILE A 13 14.63 2.62 6.73
N MET A 14 14.77 3.73 7.45
CA MET A 14 13.65 4.57 7.89
C MET A 14 13.04 5.40 6.76
N ASN A 15 13.73 5.54 5.62
CA ASN A 15 13.32 6.35 4.48
C ASN A 15 13.42 5.59 3.17
N TYR A 16 12.50 5.88 2.27
CA TYR A 16 12.40 5.30 0.95
C TYR A 16 12.59 6.38 -0.12
N ASN A 17 13.35 6.08 -1.17
CA ASN A 17 13.39 6.94 -2.35
C ASN A 17 12.17 6.69 -3.25
N ILE A 18 11.99 7.52 -4.28
CA ILE A 18 10.82 7.40 -5.17
C ILE A 18 10.79 6.07 -5.93
N SER A 19 11.96 5.50 -6.27
CA SER A 19 12.02 4.20 -6.94
C SER A 19 11.53 3.08 -6.04
N GLN A 20 11.91 3.11 -4.76
CA GLN A 20 11.45 2.14 -3.76
C GLN A 20 9.96 2.30 -3.49
N LEU A 21 9.49 3.53 -3.32
CA LEU A 21 8.06 3.81 -3.13
C LEU A 21 7.24 3.31 -4.32
N SER A 22 7.69 3.61 -5.54
CA SER A 22 7.05 3.17 -6.78
C SER A 22 6.97 1.64 -6.88
N ASN A 23 8.08 0.97 -6.61
CA ASN A 23 8.15 -0.50 -6.71
C ASN A 23 7.29 -1.21 -5.67
N ILE A 24 7.32 -0.76 -4.42
CA ILE A 24 6.58 -1.42 -3.33
C ILE A 24 5.08 -1.12 -3.42
N SER A 25 4.71 0.13 -3.69
CA SER A 25 3.30 0.54 -3.83
C SER A 25 2.70 0.17 -5.18
N ASP A 26 3.50 -0.33 -6.12
CA ASP A 26 3.10 -0.59 -7.50
C ASP A 26 2.41 0.62 -8.13
N THR A 27 2.97 1.80 -7.90
CA THR A 27 2.47 3.08 -8.42
C THR A 27 3.58 3.77 -9.21
N ASN A 28 3.29 4.17 -10.43
CA ASN A 28 4.25 4.79 -11.33
C ASN A 28 4.84 6.08 -10.72
N LYS A 29 6.14 6.31 -10.90
CA LYS A 29 6.83 7.53 -10.43
C LYS A 29 6.20 8.82 -10.95
N ILE A 30 5.73 8.81 -12.20
CA ILE A 30 5.06 9.97 -12.82
C ILE A 30 3.77 10.26 -12.06
N THR A 31 3.02 9.23 -11.71
CA THR A 31 1.79 9.35 -10.92
C THR A 31 2.08 9.91 -9.53
N LEU A 32 3.10 9.40 -8.83
CA LEU A 32 3.51 9.89 -7.51
C LEU A 32 3.91 11.37 -7.55
N ARG A 33 4.68 11.78 -8.55
CA ARG A 33 5.05 13.19 -8.76
C ARG A 33 3.83 14.06 -9.05
N SER A 34 2.90 13.56 -9.87
CA SER A 34 1.64 14.25 -10.18
C SER A 34 0.78 14.47 -8.93
N TRP A 35 0.73 13.51 -8.02
CA TRP A 35 0.01 13.66 -6.76
C TRP A 35 0.63 14.75 -5.89
N GLU A 36 1.94 14.81 -5.80
CA GLU A 36 2.65 15.87 -5.09
C GLU A 36 2.37 17.24 -5.70
N GLU A 37 2.49 17.37 -7.02
CA GLU A 37 2.35 18.65 -7.73
C GLU A 37 0.91 19.17 -7.76
N ARG A 38 -0.06 18.31 -8.06
CA ARG A 38 -1.45 18.72 -8.26
C ARG A 38 -2.25 18.79 -6.99
N TYR A 39 -1.98 17.91 -6.03
CA TYR A 39 -2.80 17.75 -4.84
C TYR A 39 -2.05 18.02 -3.55
N ASN A 40 -0.77 18.35 -3.63
CA ASN A 40 0.09 18.47 -2.44
C ASN A 40 -0.01 17.23 -1.53
N PHE A 41 -0.06 16.06 -2.17
CA PHE A 41 -0.29 14.78 -1.52
C PHE A 41 0.95 13.90 -1.63
N LEU A 42 1.34 13.25 -0.53
CA LEU A 42 2.58 12.49 -0.41
C LEU A 42 3.81 13.33 -0.80
N VAL A 43 3.91 14.49 -0.16
CA VAL A 43 5.02 15.42 -0.36
C VAL A 43 6.28 14.84 0.27
N ALA A 44 7.31 14.61 -0.55
CA ALA A 44 8.57 14.07 -0.09
C ALA A 44 9.39 15.13 0.67
N GLU A 45 10.11 14.68 1.70
CA GLU A 45 11.25 15.45 2.19
C GLU A 45 12.37 15.40 1.14
N ARG A 46 13.23 16.42 1.13
CA ARG A 46 14.35 16.52 0.20
C ARG A 46 15.68 16.46 0.94
N THR A 47 16.62 15.68 0.39
CA THR A 47 18.01 15.73 0.84
C THR A 47 18.69 17.02 0.38
N LYS A 48 19.91 17.28 0.88
CA LYS A 48 20.74 18.40 0.43
C LYS A 48 21.01 18.36 -1.09
N THR A 49 21.02 17.17 -1.69
CA THR A 49 21.18 16.95 -3.13
C THR A 49 19.85 16.88 -3.88
N ASN A 50 18.76 17.32 -3.25
CA ASN A 50 17.41 17.40 -3.82
C ASN A 50 16.80 16.02 -4.19
N ILE A 51 17.19 14.95 -3.48
CA ILE A 51 16.60 13.62 -3.64
C ILE A 51 15.36 13.49 -2.76
N ARG A 52 14.27 12.97 -3.32
CA ARG A 52 13.03 12.69 -2.59
C ARG A 52 13.20 11.56 -1.59
N LEU A 53 12.76 11.80 -0.35
CA LEU A 53 12.69 10.79 0.71
C LEU A 53 11.27 10.69 1.26
N TYR A 54 10.82 9.46 1.43
CA TYR A 54 9.50 9.13 1.97
C TYR A 54 9.63 8.28 3.23
N THR A 55 8.75 8.50 4.19
CA THR A 55 8.69 7.70 5.42
C THR A 55 7.98 6.36 5.17
N LYS A 56 8.05 5.46 6.16
CA LYS A 56 7.23 4.24 6.16
C LYS A 56 5.74 4.55 6.11
N ASP A 57 5.30 5.58 6.82
CA ASP A 57 3.88 5.99 6.81
C ASP A 57 3.46 6.52 5.43
N ASP A 58 4.32 7.24 4.73
CA ASP A 58 4.09 7.63 3.34
C ASP A 58 3.95 6.41 2.41
N LEU A 59 4.80 5.41 2.60
CA LEU A 59 4.73 4.16 1.83
C LEU A 59 3.40 3.43 2.07
N ILE A 60 3.01 3.28 3.32
CA ILE A 60 1.71 2.66 3.67
C ILE A 60 0.55 3.48 3.08
N CYS A 61 0.63 4.80 3.15
CA CYS A 61 -0.36 5.68 2.55
C CYS A 61 -0.46 5.49 1.03
N ALA A 62 0.68 5.38 0.33
CA ALA A 62 0.70 5.12 -1.11
C ALA A 62 0.06 3.77 -1.46
N ILE A 63 0.35 2.73 -0.70
CA ILE A 63 -0.24 1.39 -0.86
C ILE A 63 -1.76 1.43 -0.66
N ASN A 64 -2.21 2.05 0.40
CA ASN A 64 -3.65 2.23 0.69
C ASN A 64 -4.35 3.05 -0.39
N THR A 65 -3.70 4.12 -0.86
CA THR A 65 -4.24 4.98 -1.92
C THR A 65 -4.45 4.20 -3.20
N LYS A 66 -3.48 3.37 -3.60
CA LYS A 66 -3.64 2.52 -4.78
C LYS A 66 -4.84 1.57 -4.65
N ALA A 67 -5.01 0.95 -3.48
CA ALA A 67 -6.16 0.09 -3.23
C ALA A 67 -7.49 0.84 -3.37
N LEU A 68 -7.58 2.06 -2.84
CA LEU A 68 -8.79 2.89 -2.96
C LEU A 68 -9.05 3.38 -4.38
N LEU A 69 -7.99 3.69 -5.15
CA LEU A 69 -8.13 4.02 -6.57
C LEU A 69 -8.70 2.85 -7.37
N SER A 70 -8.32 1.61 -7.03
CA SER A 70 -8.90 0.40 -7.64
C SER A 70 -10.39 0.22 -7.31
N GLU A 71 -10.86 0.80 -6.22
CA GLU A 71 -12.29 0.91 -5.85
C GLU A 71 -13.00 2.09 -6.55
N LYS A 72 -12.34 2.73 -7.51
CA LYS A 72 -12.84 3.89 -8.26
C LYS A 72 -13.08 5.15 -7.41
N ILE A 73 -12.44 5.25 -6.26
CA ILE A 73 -12.41 6.49 -5.47
C ILE A 73 -11.39 7.42 -6.10
N LYS A 74 -11.76 8.68 -6.32
CA LYS A 74 -10.91 9.65 -7.01
C LYS A 74 -9.78 10.15 -6.12
N ILE A 75 -8.58 10.33 -6.71
CA ILE A 75 -7.43 10.89 -5.99
C ILE A 75 -7.73 12.27 -5.39
N SER A 76 -8.55 13.09 -6.03
CA SER A 76 -8.96 14.40 -5.51
C SER A 76 -9.70 14.29 -4.16
N SER A 77 -10.43 13.21 -3.93
CA SER A 77 -11.08 12.92 -2.65
C SER A 77 -10.11 12.34 -1.63
N ILE A 78 -9.26 11.40 -2.05
CA ILE A 78 -8.28 10.72 -1.19
C ILE A 78 -7.27 11.71 -0.63
N SER A 79 -6.76 12.60 -1.48
CA SER A 79 -5.70 13.56 -1.13
C SER A 79 -6.09 14.56 -0.03
N LYS A 80 -7.39 14.74 0.22
CA LYS A 80 -7.92 15.61 1.28
C LYS A 80 -7.99 14.93 2.65
N LYS A 81 -7.71 13.64 2.72
CA LYS A 81 -7.83 12.82 3.93
C LYS A 81 -6.48 12.63 4.61
N SER A 82 -6.50 12.43 5.92
CA SER A 82 -5.31 12.02 6.68
C SER A 82 -4.91 10.59 6.31
N HIS A 83 -3.64 10.23 6.57
CA HIS A 83 -3.17 8.84 6.38
C HIS A 83 -4.01 7.84 7.18
N THR A 84 -4.42 8.21 8.39
CA THR A 84 -5.28 7.39 9.25
C THR A 84 -6.66 7.18 8.63
N ASP A 85 -7.27 8.21 8.08
CA ASP A 85 -8.58 8.13 7.43
C ASP A 85 -8.54 7.30 6.15
N ILE A 86 -7.46 7.42 5.37
CA ILE A 86 -7.22 6.60 4.18
C ILE A 86 -7.11 5.13 4.57
N GLN A 87 -6.34 4.82 5.61
CA GLN A 87 -6.21 3.46 6.13
C GLN A 87 -7.54 2.89 6.62
N LYS A 88 -8.32 3.70 7.33
CA LYS A 88 -9.65 3.31 7.81
C LYS A 88 -10.60 2.97 6.66
N LEU A 89 -10.56 3.71 5.57
CA LEU A 89 -11.36 3.39 4.37
C LEU A 89 -10.99 2.03 3.79
N VAL A 90 -9.70 1.69 3.72
CA VAL A 90 -9.25 0.36 3.28
C VAL A 90 -9.78 -0.72 4.22
N ASP A 91 -9.71 -0.50 5.53
CA ASP A 91 -10.22 -1.45 6.52
C ASP A 91 -11.74 -1.63 6.44
N ASP A 92 -12.48 -0.56 6.18
CA ASP A 92 -13.93 -0.62 5.98
C ASP A 92 -14.28 -1.45 4.72
N LYS A 93 -13.54 -1.25 3.63
CA LYS A 93 -13.68 -2.06 2.42
C LYS A 93 -13.34 -3.53 2.65
N PHE A 94 -12.35 -3.82 3.47
CA PHE A 94 -11.99 -5.19 3.83
C PHE A 94 -13.10 -5.88 4.64
N LYS A 95 -13.77 -5.16 5.53
CA LYS A 95 -14.87 -5.69 6.35
C LYS A 95 -16.13 -5.97 5.55
N ASP A 96 -16.27 -5.35 4.39
CA ASP A 96 -17.38 -5.61 3.48
C ASP A 96 -17.27 -7.04 2.93
N LYS A 97 -18.24 -7.88 3.30
CA LYS A 97 -18.26 -9.30 2.93
C LYS A 97 -18.38 -9.52 1.42
N ASP A 98 -18.97 -8.59 0.71
CA ASP A 98 -19.19 -8.66 -0.73
C ASP A 98 -18.00 -8.12 -1.53
N ASN A 99 -17.05 -7.45 -0.86
CA ASN A 99 -15.87 -6.93 -1.53
C ASN A 99 -14.89 -8.06 -1.86
N THR A 100 -14.63 -8.25 -3.14
CA THR A 100 -13.71 -9.26 -3.69
C THR A 100 -12.48 -8.64 -4.35
N ASN A 101 -12.18 -7.37 -4.06
CA ASN A 101 -11.05 -6.68 -4.67
C ASN A 101 -9.72 -7.14 -4.08
N PRO A 102 -8.86 -7.83 -4.86
CA PRO A 102 -7.56 -8.30 -4.37
C PRO A 102 -6.66 -7.18 -3.84
N GLN A 103 -6.77 -5.97 -4.37
CA GLN A 103 -5.94 -4.83 -3.95
C GLN A 103 -6.13 -4.45 -2.48
N ILE A 104 -7.34 -4.61 -1.96
CA ILE A 104 -7.64 -4.38 -0.54
C ILE A 104 -6.88 -5.38 0.35
N PHE A 105 -6.84 -6.65 -0.05
CA PHE A 105 -6.08 -7.69 0.66
C PHE A 105 -4.57 -7.45 0.57
N ILE A 106 -4.07 -7.11 -0.62
CA ILE A 106 -2.65 -6.78 -0.83
C ILE A 106 -2.24 -5.61 0.06
N ALA A 107 -3.03 -4.54 0.13
CA ALA A 107 -2.74 -3.39 0.97
C ALA A 107 -2.63 -3.77 2.47
N ARG A 108 -3.54 -4.59 2.97
CA ARG A 108 -3.50 -5.06 4.36
C ARG A 108 -2.32 -5.97 4.65
N ILE A 109 -2.00 -6.88 3.74
CA ILE A 109 -0.84 -7.78 3.87
C ILE A 109 0.45 -6.97 3.91
N LEU A 110 0.65 -6.04 2.98
CA LEU A 110 1.83 -5.19 2.93
C LEU A 110 1.97 -4.31 4.18
N ARG A 111 0.87 -3.70 4.63
CA ARG A 111 0.85 -2.91 5.85
C ARG A 111 1.24 -3.74 7.07
N SER A 112 0.66 -4.93 7.22
CA SER A 112 0.99 -5.81 8.34
C SER A 112 2.45 -6.23 8.33
N ALA A 113 3.00 -6.54 7.17
CA ALA A 113 4.41 -6.88 7.02
C ALA A 113 5.33 -5.69 7.36
N LEU A 114 5.02 -4.49 6.87
CA LEU A 114 5.79 -3.26 7.16
C LEU A 114 5.78 -2.88 8.65
N ASN A 115 4.67 -3.16 9.33
CA ASN A 115 4.50 -2.87 10.75
C ASN A 115 4.90 -4.05 11.66
N TYR A 116 5.33 -5.18 11.10
CA TYR A 116 5.58 -6.43 11.84
C TYR A 116 4.37 -6.89 12.67
N ASP A 117 3.16 -6.61 12.18
CA ASP A 117 1.90 -6.98 12.81
C ASP A 117 1.49 -8.38 12.35
N ARG A 118 1.94 -9.38 13.12
CA ARG A 118 1.69 -10.79 12.84
C ARG A 118 0.19 -11.12 12.90
N ASP A 119 -0.51 -10.60 13.88
CA ASP A 119 -1.93 -10.92 14.08
C ASP A 119 -2.78 -10.40 12.90
N LEU A 120 -2.51 -9.18 12.45
CA LEU A 120 -3.16 -8.62 11.26
C LEU A 120 -2.80 -9.41 10.00
N PHE A 121 -1.53 -9.83 9.88
CA PHE A 121 -1.06 -10.64 8.75
C PHE A 121 -1.81 -11.98 8.69
N ASP A 122 -1.77 -12.74 9.78
CA ASP A 122 -2.38 -14.07 9.87
C ASP A 122 -3.90 -14.00 9.63
N ALA A 123 -4.58 -13.02 10.23
CA ALA A 123 -6.01 -12.80 10.02
C ALA A 123 -6.35 -12.48 8.57
N THR A 124 -5.55 -11.63 7.92
CA THR A 124 -5.78 -11.25 6.52
C THR A 124 -5.55 -12.41 5.57
N ILE A 125 -4.49 -13.20 5.79
CA ILE A 125 -4.20 -14.41 5.00
C ILE A 125 -5.32 -15.44 5.15
N TYR A 126 -5.75 -15.71 6.38
CA TYR A 126 -6.83 -16.66 6.65
C TYR A 126 -8.14 -16.27 5.95
N LEU A 127 -8.55 -15.02 6.09
CA LEU A 127 -9.76 -14.53 5.43
C LEU A 127 -9.63 -14.53 3.90
N GLY A 128 -8.42 -14.24 3.38
CA GLY A 128 -8.15 -14.32 1.96
C GLY A 128 -8.33 -15.73 1.41
N PHE A 129 -7.77 -16.74 2.07
CA PHE A 129 -7.97 -18.14 1.68
C PHE A 129 -9.43 -18.54 1.73
N THR A 130 -10.15 -18.13 2.76
CA THR A 130 -11.58 -18.44 2.92
C THR A 130 -12.42 -17.80 1.81
N LYS A 131 -12.08 -16.56 1.43
CA LYS A 131 -12.87 -15.76 0.47
C LYS A 131 -12.60 -16.11 -0.98
N PHE A 132 -11.33 -16.30 -1.35
CA PHE A 132 -10.90 -16.51 -2.74
C PHE A 132 -10.64 -17.98 -3.07
N GLY A 133 -10.39 -18.83 -2.06
CA GLY A 133 -9.84 -20.16 -2.23
C GLY A 133 -8.32 -20.10 -2.45
N LEU A 134 -7.65 -21.23 -2.25
CA LEU A 134 -6.18 -21.31 -2.27
C LEU A 134 -5.57 -20.86 -3.59
N TYR A 135 -6.11 -21.32 -4.70
CA TYR A 135 -5.55 -21.07 -6.04
C TYR A 135 -5.68 -19.60 -6.45
N GLU A 136 -6.88 -19.03 -6.33
CA GLU A 136 -7.15 -17.63 -6.68
C GLU A 136 -6.41 -16.67 -5.75
N PHE A 137 -6.36 -16.97 -4.45
CA PHE A 137 -5.59 -16.18 -3.50
C PHE A 137 -4.10 -16.16 -3.86
N TYR A 138 -3.54 -17.34 -4.18
CA TYR A 138 -2.14 -17.45 -4.57
C TYR A 138 -1.82 -16.62 -5.82
N LEU A 139 -2.61 -16.77 -6.89
CA LEU A 139 -2.34 -16.08 -8.15
C LEU A 139 -2.62 -14.58 -8.12
N ASN A 140 -3.70 -14.15 -7.46
CA ASN A 140 -4.15 -12.76 -7.56
C ASN A 140 -3.63 -11.88 -6.43
N ILE A 141 -3.23 -12.46 -5.32
CA ILE A 141 -2.82 -11.71 -4.13
C ILE A 141 -1.35 -11.95 -3.78
N MET A 142 -0.93 -13.19 -3.66
CA MET A 142 0.45 -13.50 -3.27
C MET A 142 1.45 -13.30 -4.41
N PHE A 143 1.05 -13.58 -5.65
CA PHE A 143 1.89 -13.46 -6.85
C PHE A 143 1.14 -12.77 -7.99
N PRO A 144 0.68 -11.52 -7.80
CA PRO A 144 0.04 -10.79 -8.88
C PRO A 144 1.05 -10.58 -10.01
N SER A 145 0.64 -10.98 -11.19
CA SER A 145 1.45 -10.80 -12.41
C SER A 145 1.43 -9.35 -12.89
#